data_68d439bd5275140db99ca49c4a627133
#
_entry.id   68d439bd5275140db99ca49c4a627133
#
_cell.length_a   1.000
_cell.length_b   1.000
_cell.length_c   1.000
_cell.angle_alpha   90.00
_cell.angle_beta   90.00
_cell.angle_gamma   90.00
#
_symmetry.space_group_name_H-M   'P 1'
#
loop_
_entity.id
_entity.type
_entity.pdbx_description
1 polymer ?
#
loop_
_entity_poly.entity_id
_entity_poly.type
_entity_poly.pdbx_seq_one_letter_code
_entity_poly.pdbx_strand_id
1 'polypeptide(L)'
;MKQWILLVAALLVGLTAGAQRKYYVGGDISFGASSSGSSIVVYPEVGTRIADNLYLGLAAGFDWNNYSSRSDFTMGLIPHLRGYLPLYERFGLSGDLYFSTRWTRREGYDPLINTLTLGFRPGVFFPIGNATISTQIGFFGWNRTDYGYGNASSRWQARLEARDILIGVLFNL
;
A
#
# COMPACT_ATOMS: atom_id res chain seq x y z
N MET A 1 11.79 -15.36 17.68
CA MET A 1 10.68 -14.44 17.33
C MET A 1 10.61 -13.18 18.20
N LYS A 2 10.72 -13.25 19.54
CA LYS A 2 10.65 -12.07 20.42
C LYS A 2 11.74 -11.00 20.15
N GLN A 3 12.95 -11.39 19.74
CA GLN A 3 14.05 -10.45 19.49
C GLN A 3 13.83 -9.54 18.27
N TRP A 4 13.15 -10.03 17.23
CA TRP A 4 12.84 -9.23 16.04
C TRP A 4 11.76 -8.18 16.32
N ILE A 5 10.81 -8.47 17.20
CA ILE A 5 9.77 -7.53 17.63
C ILE A 5 10.41 -6.38 18.41
N LEU A 6 11.37 -6.68 19.30
CA LEU A 6 12.10 -5.66 20.04
C LEU A 6 12.98 -4.80 19.15
N LEU A 7 13.59 -5.39 18.10
CA LEU A 7 14.43 -4.66 17.15
C LEU A 7 13.60 -3.71 16.29
N VAL A 8 12.43 -4.16 15.83
CA VAL A 8 11.47 -3.32 15.08
C VAL A 8 10.89 -2.22 15.99
N ALA A 9 10.56 -2.54 17.26
CA ALA A 9 10.08 -1.56 18.23
C ALA A 9 11.18 -0.54 18.57
N ALA A 10 12.43 -0.97 18.75
CA ALA A 10 13.56 -0.07 19.00
C ALA A 10 13.88 0.82 17.80
N LEU A 11 13.75 0.29 16.57
CA LEU A 11 13.88 1.08 15.32
C LEU A 11 12.78 2.13 15.24
N LEU A 12 11.54 1.76 15.54
CA LEU A 12 10.39 2.68 15.56
C LEU A 12 10.55 3.76 16.66
N VAL A 13 11.08 3.40 17.83
CA VAL A 13 11.35 4.35 18.92
C VAL A 13 12.58 5.22 18.64
N GLY A 14 13.63 4.68 18.03
CA GLY A 14 14.85 5.42 17.67
C GLY A 14 14.61 6.50 16.59
N LEU A 15 13.70 6.27 15.66
CA LEU A 15 13.27 7.27 14.66
C LEU A 15 12.47 8.43 15.29
N THR A 16 12.14 8.33 16.61
CA THR A 16 11.34 9.33 17.28
C THR A 16 12.10 10.48 17.94
N ALA A 17 13.41 10.47 17.95
CA ALA A 17 14.21 11.35 18.80
C ALA A 17 14.91 12.47 18.04
N GLY A 18 14.23 13.37 17.33
CA GLY A 18 14.93 14.57 16.92
C GLY A 18 14.42 15.44 15.78
N ALA A 19 13.25 15.19 15.21
CA ALA A 19 12.71 16.08 14.20
C ALA A 19 11.36 16.65 14.65
N GLN A 20 11.07 17.90 14.32
CA GLN A 20 9.69 18.41 14.35
C GLN A 20 8.85 17.49 13.45
N ARG A 21 8.17 16.54 14.06
CA ARG A 21 7.41 15.52 13.35
C ARG A 21 6.18 16.17 12.76
N LYS A 22 6.14 16.19 11.45
CA LYS A 22 4.90 16.45 10.75
C LYS A 22 4.23 15.11 10.50
N TYR A 23 3.08 14.91 11.10
CA TYR A 23 2.23 13.75 10.83
C TYR A 23 1.43 14.02 9.57
N TYR A 24 0.98 12.95 8.94
CA TYR A 24 0.01 13.03 7.88
C TYR A 24 -1.07 11.97 8.07
N VAL A 25 -2.22 12.23 7.51
CA VAL A 25 -3.33 11.29 7.36
C VAL A 25 -3.77 11.29 5.90
N GLY A 26 -4.24 10.17 5.42
CA GLY A 26 -4.69 10.06 4.05
C GLY A 26 -5.20 8.68 3.71
N GLY A 27 -5.01 8.29 2.47
CA GLY A 27 -5.35 6.95 2.02
C GLY A 27 -5.48 6.85 0.52
N ASP A 28 -5.51 5.61 0.07
CA ASP A 28 -5.69 5.23 -1.32
C ASP A 28 -7.11 4.71 -1.54
N ILE A 29 -7.76 5.15 -2.62
CA ILE A 29 -9.06 4.66 -3.07
C ILE A 29 -8.95 4.28 -4.54
N SER A 30 -9.58 3.16 -4.91
CA SER A 30 -9.75 2.75 -6.30
C SER A 30 -11.12 2.11 -6.50
N PHE A 31 -11.71 2.36 -7.66
CA PHE A 31 -12.96 1.75 -8.10
C PHE A 31 -12.77 1.17 -9.49
N GLY A 32 -13.19 -0.05 -9.67
CA GLY A 32 -13.17 -0.72 -10.96
C GLY A 32 -14.56 -1.27 -11.31
N ALA A 33 -14.94 -1.12 -12.58
CA ALA A 33 -16.13 -1.76 -13.09
C ALA A 33 -15.86 -2.28 -14.51
N SER A 34 -16.30 -3.50 -14.79
CA SER A 34 -16.19 -4.14 -16.11
C SER A 34 -17.39 -5.05 -16.33
N SER A 35 -17.52 -5.57 -17.54
CA SER A 35 -18.54 -6.59 -17.83
C SER A 35 -18.39 -7.88 -17.01
N SER A 36 -17.23 -8.13 -16.46
CA SER A 36 -16.92 -9.33 -15.66
C SER A 36 -16.99 -9.11 -14.16
N GLY A 37 -17.18 -7.86 -13.68
CA GLY A 37 -17.28 -7.60 -12.25
C GLY A 37 -16.98 -6.16 -11.86
N SER A 38 -17.01 -5.93 -10.56
CA SER A 38 -16.70 -4.64 -9.94
C SER A 38 -15.71 -4.81 -8.79
N SER A 39 -14.94 -3.77 -8.48
CA SER A 39 -14.00 -3.75 -7.36
C SER A 39 -14.03 -2.42 -6.64
N ILE A 40 -13.81 -2.49 -5.33
CA ILE A 40 -13.64 -1.34 -4.44
C ILE A 40 -12.41 -1.61 -3.61
N VAL A 41 -11.49 -0.66 -3.56
CA VAL A 41 -10.28 -0.70 -2.75
C VAL A 41 -10.26 0.54 -1.87
N VAL A 42 -10.08 0.36 -0.56
CA VAL A 42 -10.02 1.47 0.40
C VAL A 42 -8.92 1.17 1.43
N TYR A 43 -7.87 1.97 1.43
CA TYR A 43 -6.75 1.87 2.37
C TYR A 43 -6.47 3.23 3.02
N PRO A 44 -7.18 3.58 4.11
CA PRO A 44 -6.77 4.70 4.95
C PRO A 44 -5.34 4.50 5.47
N GLU A 45 -4.58 5.59 5.54
CA GLU A 45 -3.20 5.57 6.02
C GLU A 45 -2.91 6.70 6.98
N VAL A 46 -1.95 6.44 7.86
CA VAL A 46 -1.35 7.43 8.76
C VAL A 46 0.17 7.29 8.71
N GLY A 47 0.86 8.38 8.94
CA GLY A 47 2.32 8.30 8.96
C GLY A 47 2.99 9.58 9.43
N THR A 48 4.31 9.59 9.30
CA THR A 48 5.16 10.69 9.72
C THR A 48 6.24 10.97 8.70
N ARG A 49 6.58 12.23 8.55
CA ARG A 49 7.73 12.66 7.76
C ARG A 49 9.01 12.35 8.57
N ILE A 50 9.91 11.59 8.00
CA ILE A 50 11.17 11.18 8.65
C ILE A 50 12.39 11.93 8.09
N ALA A 51 12.30 12.45 6.86
CA ALA A 51 13.28 13.33 6.24
C ALA A 51 12.58 14.23 5.21
N ASP A 52 13.32 15.16 4.61
CA ASP A 52 12.78 15.96 3.52
C ASP A 52 12.36 15.03 2.38
N ASN A 53 11.07 15.13 2.00
CA ASN A 53 10.46 14.31 0.96
C ASN A 53 10.43 12.79 1.23
N LEU A 54 10.62 12.34 2.48
CA LEU A 54 10.59 10.95 2.85
C LEU A 54 9.62 10.72 4.02
N TYR A 55 8.71 9.79 3.85
CA TYR A 55 7.59 9.52 4.75
C TYR A 55 7.53 8.04 5.09
N LEU A 56 7.34 7.75 6.37
CA LEU A 56 7.06 6.41 6.86
C LEU A 56 5.57 6.34 7.19
N GLY A 57 4.87 5.37 6.63
CA GLY A 57 3.43 5.23 6.79
C GLY A 57 2.99 3.80 7.04
N LEU A 58 1.76 3.71 7.49
CA LEU A 58 1.02 2.47 7.68
C LEU A 58 -0.39 2.66 7.13
N ALA A 59 -0.73 1.87 6.13
CA ALA A 59 -2.10 1.76 5.63
C ALA A 59 -2.73 0.45 6.09
N ALA A 60 -4.01 0.50 6.43
CA ALA A 60 -4.82 -0.68 6.76
C ALA A 60 -6.18 -0.53 6.10
N GLY A 61 -6.66 -1.55 5.41
CA GLY A 61 -7.90 -1.41 4.67
C GLY A 61 -8.37 -2.72 4.05
N PHE A 62 -9.22 -2.58 3.04
CA PHE A 62 -9.81 -3.72 2.39
C PHE A 62 -9.93 -3.53 0.87
N ASP A 63 -9.96 -4.68 0.18
CA ASP A 63 -10.33 -4.82 -1.22
C ASP A 63 -11.57 -5.71 -1.28
N TRP A 64 -12.61 -5.26 -1.96
CA TRP A 64 -13.77 -6.07 -2.29
C TRP A 64 -13.87 -6.21 -3.81
N ASN A 65 -13.82 -7.45 -4.27
CA ASN A 65 -13.90 -7.78 -5.68
C ASN A 65 -15.12 -8.69 -5.89
N ASN A 66 -16.04 -8.24 -6.69
CA ASN A 66 -17.24 -8.99 -7.05
C ASN A 66 -17.17 -9.37 -8.53
N TYR A 67 -16.96 -10.64 -8.80
CA TYR A 67 -16.94 -11.21 -10.15
C TYR A 67 -18.28 -11.86 -10.45
N SER A 68 -18.59 -12.11 -11.73
CA SER A 68 -19.85 -12.72 -12.16
C SER A 68 -20.14 -14.09 -11.51
N SER A 69 -19.11 -14.79 -11.05
CA SER A 69 -19.22 -16.15 -10.49
C SER A 69 -18.79 -16.27 -9.03
N ARG A 70 -18.24 -15.21 -8.41
CA ARG A 70 -17.72 -15.25 -7.03
C ARG A 70 -17.44 -13.86 -6.48
N SER A 71 -17.36 -13.79 -5.16
CA SER A 71 -16.92 -12.59 -4.43
C SER A 71 -15.64 -12.89 -3.63
N ASP A 72 -14.67 -11.98 -3.68
CA ASP A 72 -13.45 -12.04 -2.89
C ASP A 72 -13.40 -10.81 -1.98
N PHE A 73 -13.23 -11.02 -0.68
CA PHE A 73 -13.01 -9.96 0.31
C PHE A 73 -11.61 -10.09 0.90
N THR A 74 -10.82 -9.04 0.80
CA THR A 74 -9.43 -9.01 1.27
C THR A 74 -9.26 -7.90 2.29
N MET A 75 -8.65 -8.20 3.43
CA MET A 75 -8.13 -7.22 4.38
C MET A 75 -6.62 -7.14 4.23
N GLY A 76 -6.04 -5.96 4.46
CA GLY A 76 -4.60 -5.78 4.30
C GLY A 76 -4.00 -4.79 5.29
N LEU A 77 -2.73 -5.01 5.58
CA LEU A 77 -1.87 -4.11 6.35
C LEU A 77 -0.62 -3.82 5.51
N ILE A 78 -0.29 -2.53 5.33
CA ILE A 78 0.71 -2.07 4.38
C ILE A 78 1.61 -1.02 5.03
N PRO A 79 2.63 -1.41 5.82
CA PRO A 79 3.73 -0.50 6.14
C PRO A 79 4.49 -0.13 4.87
N HIS A 80 4.84 1.16 4.74
CA HIS A 80 5.51 1.65 3.55
C HIS A 80 6.44 2.84 3.85
N LEU A 81 7.42 2.99 2.97
CA LEU A 81 8.30 4.14 2.92
C LEU A 81 8.06 4.85 1.59
N ARG A 82 7.53 6.08 1.65
CA ARG A 82 7.18 6.88 0.48
C ARG A 82 8.18 8.01 0.29
N GLY A 83 8.79 8.05 -0.89
CA GLY A 83 9.66 9.13 -1.32
C GLY A 83 8.99 10.02 -2.36
N TYR A 84 9.28 11.33 -2.27
CA TYR A 84 8.85 12.31 -3.26
C TYR A 84 10.05 12.99 -3.89
N LEU A 85 10.08 13.06 -5.21
CA LEU A 85 11.06 13.79 -5.99
C LEU A 85 10.34 14.93 -6.73
N PRO A 86 10.33 16.16 -6.19
CA PRO A 86 9.72 17.28 -6.89
C PRO A 86 10.51 17.59 -8.16
N LEU A 87 9.84 17.68 -9.29
CA LEU A 87 10.40 18.07 -10.58
C LEU A 87 10.09 19.53 -10.90
N TYR A 88 8.86 19.96 -10.51
CA TYR A 88 8.36 21.31 -10.64
C TYR A 88 7.56 21.66 -9.40
N GLU A 89 7.20 22.96 -9.23
CA GLU A 89 6.43 23.43 -8.08
C GLU A 89 5.08 22.72 -7.87
N ARG A 90 4.49 22.19 -8.93
CA ARG A 90 3.15 21.57 -8.92
C ARG A 90 3.12 20.11 -9.22
N PHE A 91 4.27 19.48 -9.44
CA PHE A 91 4.29 18.09 -9.86
C PHE A 91 5.65 17.44 -9.60
N GLY A 92 5.67 16.14 -9.32
CA GLY A 92 6.87 15.35 -9.16
C GLY A 92 6.61 13.85 -9.25
N LEU A 93 7.69 13.10 -9.09
CA LEU A 93 7.65 11.63 -9.04
C LEU A 93 7.54 11.17 -7.60
N SER A 94 6.81 10.10 -7.37
CA SER A 94 6.74 9.40 -6.10
C SER A 94 7.17 7.95 -6.24
N GLY A 95 7.61 7.37 -5.14
CA GLY A 95 7.93 5.95 -5.09
C GLY A 95 7.65 5.40 -3.70
N ASP A 96 6.89 4.32 -3.63
CA ASP A 96 6.57 3.62 -2.41
C ASP A 96 7.31 2.29 -2.35
N LEU A 97 8.24 2.15 -1.41
CA LEU A 97 8.73 0.84 -0.99
C LEU A 97 7.81 0.32 0.09
N TYR A 98 7.17 -0.82 -0.11
CA TYR A 98 6.21 -1.34 0.84
C TYR A 98 6.32 -2.84 1.07
N PHE A 99 5.95 -3.23 2.26
CA PHE A 99 5.62 -4.59 2.61
C PHE A 99 4.10 -4.68 2.81
N SER A 100 3.45 -5.73 2.35
CA SER A 100 2.04 -5.94 2.68
C SER A 100 1.79 -7.37 3.11
N THR A 101 0.88 -7.51 4.06
CA THR A 101 0.24 -8.78 4.38
C THR A 101 -1.25 -8.63 4.12
N ARG A 102 -1.81 -9.56 3.36
CA ARG A 102 -3.21 -9.56 2.96
C ARG A 102 -3.85 -10.90 3.23
N TRP A 103 -5.08 -10.85 3.71
CA TRP A 103 -5.90 -12.02 4.02
C TRP A 103 -7.16 -11.95 3.17
N THR A 104 -7.28 -12.89 2.24
CA THR A 104 -8.41 -12.95 1.32
C THR A 104 -9.34 -14.10 1.68
N ARG A 105 -10.60 -13.76 1.90
CA ARG A 105 -11.70 -14.71 1.97
C ARG A 105 -12.37 -14.77 0.61
N ARG A 106 -12.39 -15.94 0.03
CA ARG A 106 -12.98 -16.21 -1.28
C ARG A 106 -14.26 -16.99 -1.09
N GLU A 107 -15.33 -16.56 -1.75
CA GLU A 107 -16.59 -17.28 -1.75
C GLU A 107 -16.41 -18.69 -2.32
N GLY A 108 -16.97 -19.69 -1.63
CA GLY A 108 -16.84 -21.10 -2.01
C GLY A 108 -15.46 -21.73 -1.78
N TYR A 109 -14.56 -21.04 -1.04
CA TYR A 109 -13.23 -21.55 -0.72
C TYR A 109 -12.94 -21.37 0.77
N ASP A 110 -12.87 -22.49 1.51
CA ASP A 110 -12.74 -22.49 2.97
C ASP A 110 -11.42 -21.91 3.52
N PRO A 111 -10.24 -22.23 2.96
CA PRO A 111 -9.02 -21.71 3.54
C PRO A 111 -8.89 -20.19 3.31
N LEU A 112 -8.41 -19.50 4.32
CA LEU A 112 -8.00 -18.11 4.19
C LEU A 112 -6.74 -18.04 3.33
N ILE A 113 -6.79 -17.29 2.24
CA ILE A 113 -5.65 -17.08 1.36
C ILE A 113 -4.78 -15.96 1.95
N ASN A 114 -3.52 -16.25 2.24
CA ASN A 114 -2.57 -15.28 2.74
C ASN A 114 -1.62 -14.84 1.63
N THR A 115 -1.47 -13.53 1.44
CA THR A 115 -0.52 -12.96 0.47
C THR A 115 0.45 -12.02 1.17
N LEU A 116 1.73 -12.31 1.03
CA LEU A 116 2.81 -11.43 1.42
C LEU A 116 3.39 -10.77 0.18
N THR A 117 3.61 -9.47 0.24
CA THR A 117 4.21 -8.70 -0.87
C THR A 117 5.34 -7.84 -0.33
N LEU A 118 6.48 -7.85 -1.00
CA LEU A 118 7.53 -6.86 -0.87
C LEU A 118 7.69 -6.20 -2.24
N GLY A 119 7.49 -4.89 -2.33
CA GLY A 119 7.45 -4.25 -3.62
C GLY A 119 7.71 -2.76 -3.62
N PHE A 120 7.88 -2.25 -4.82
CA PHE A 120 8.02 -0.85 -5.14
C PHE A 120 6.90 -0.42 -6.09
N ARG A 121 6.29 0.73 -5.82
CA ARG A 121 5.27 1.34 -6.67
C ARG A 121 5.74 2.72 -7.12
N PRO A 122 6.08 2.90 -8.38
CA PRO A 122 6.33 4.23 -8.95
C PRO A 122 5.03 4.99 -9.10
N GLY A 123 5.10 6.31 -9.02
CA GLY A 123 3.95 7.16 -9.17
C GLY A 123 4.31 8.61 -9.48
N VAL A 124 3.28 9.43 -9.54
CA VAL A 124 3.40 10.88 -9.65
C VAL A 124 2.59 11.55 -8.53
N PHE A 125 2.98 12.75 -8.15
CA PHE A 125 2.26 13.50 -7.14
C PHE A 125 2.09 14.97 -7.52
N PHE A 126 1.04 15.57 -6.95
CA PHE A 126 0.64 16.97 -7.13
C PHE A 126 0.37 17.58 -5.76
N PRO A 127 1.23 18.49 -5.25
CA PRO A 127 0.96 19.19 -4.01
C PRO A 127 -0.11 20.28 -4.25
N ILE A 128 -1.09 20.36 -3.35
CA ILE A 128 -2.18 21.35 -3.38
C ILE A 128 -2.36 21.89 -1.96
N GLY A 129 -1.69 22.97 -1.62
CA GLY A 129 -1.71 23.52 -0.25
C GLY A 129 -1.18 22.50 0.76
N ASN A 130 -2.00 22.15 1.76
CA ASN A 130 -1.66 21.15 2.77
C ASN A 130 -1.96 19.72 2.32
N ALA A 131 -2.55 19.53 1.14
CA ALA A 131 -2.84 18.22 0.58
C ALA A 131 -1.82 17.84 -0.49
N THR A 132 -1.61 16.55 -0.65
CA THR A 132 -0.86 15.97 -1.77
C THR A 132 -1.74 14.90 -2.42
N ILE A 133 -2.04 15.08 -3.68
CA ILE A 133 -2.67 14.04 -4.49
C ILE A 133 -1.55 13.21 -5.12
N SER A 134 -1.62 11.91 -4.99
CA SER A 134 -0.67 10.99 -5.61
C SER A 134 -1.40 9.93 -6.41
N THR A 135 -0.76 9.43 -7.46
CA THR A 135 -1.24 8.27 -8.18
C THR A 135 -0.07 7.32 -8.42
N GLN A 136 -0.28 6.06 -8.08
CA GLN A 136 0.66 4.99 -8.37
C GLN A 136 0.28 4.37 -9.72
N ILE A 137 1.29 4.14 -10.56
CA ILE A 137 1.09 3.74 -11.96
C ILE A 137 1.66 2.38 -12.29
N GLY A 138 2.17 1.67 -11.29
CA GLY A 138 2.75 0.36 -11.52
C GLY A 138 3.18 -0.34 -10.24
N PHE A 139 3.73 -1.52 -10.45
CA PHE A 139 4.23 -2.37 -9.39
C PHE A 139 5.45 -3.16 -9.87
N PHE A 140 6.50 -3.20 -9.05
CA PHE A 140 7.62 -4.11 -9.18
C PHE A 140 7.90 -4.76 -7.83
N GLY A 141 7.91 -6.09 -7.76
CA GLY A 141 8.18 -6.75 -6.49
C GLY A 141 7.96 -8.25 -6.47
N TRP A 142 8.11 -8.79 -5.28
CA TRP A 142 7.94 -10.21 -4.98
C TRP A 142 6.65 -10.44 -4.22
N ASN A 143 5.91 -11.46 -4.65
CA ASN A 143 4.69 -11.92 -3.99
C ASN A 143 4.83 -13.39 -3.59
N ARG A 144 4.35 -13.71 -2.40
CA ARG A 144 4.11 -15.08 -1.95
C ARG A 144 2.66 -15.21 -1.54
N THR A 145 1.95 -16.12 -2.18
CA THR A 145 0.56 -16.44 -1.86
C THR A 145 0.47 -17.87 -1.34
N ASP A 146 -0.10 -18.02 -0.16
CA ASP A 146 -0.44 -19.29 0.45
C ASP A 146 -1.95 -19.50 0.33
N TYR A 147 -2.33 -20.52 -0.40
CA TYR A 147 -3.72 -20.89 -0.64
C TYR A 147 -4.31 -21.82 0.42
N GLY A 148 -3.54 -22.15 1.45
CA GLY A 148 -3.87 -23.21 2.41
C GLY A 148 -3.56 -24.60 1.89
N TYR A 149 -3.79 -25.60 2.74
CA TYR A 149 -3.52 -27.03 2.44
C TYR A 149 -2.09 -27.33 1.96
N GLY A 150 -1.10 -26.51 2.35
CA GLY A 150 0.29 -26.65 1.93
C GLY A 150 0.62 -26.14 0.52
N ASN A 151 -0.33 -25.51 -0.15
CA ASN A 151 -0.13 -24.95 -1.49
C ASN A 151 0.30 -23.48 -1.40
N ALA A 152 1.56 -23.21 -1.65
CA ALA A 152 2.07 -21.84 -1.71
C ALA A 152 2.80 -21.59 -3.04
N SER A 153 2.64 -20.38 -3.57
CA SER A 153 3.37 -19.94 -4.76
C SER A 153 4.12 -18.63 -4.48
N SER A 154 5.28 -18.49 -5.09
CA SER A 154 6.07 -17.27 -5.02
C SER A 154 6.47 -16.84 -6.40
N ARG A 155 6.40 -15.50 -6.67
CA ARG A 155 6.78 -14.97 -7.97
C ARG A 155 7.24 -13.53 -7.90
N TRP A 156 8.15 -13.17 -8.77
CA TRP A 156 8.46 -11.78 -9.10
C TRP A 156 7.49 -11.27 -10.16
N GLN A 157 7.12 -10.01 -10.06
CA GLN A 157 6.21 -9.35 -10.99
C GLN A 157 6.68 -7.93 -11.26
N ALA A 158 6.55 -7.53 -12.52
CA ALA A 158 6.61 -6.12 -12.92
C ALA A 158 5.36 -5.83 -13.74
N ARG A 159 4.61 -4.80 -13.36
CA ARG A 159 3.35 -4.43 -14.02
C ARG A 159 3.27 -2.92 -14.17
N LEU A 160 2.77 -2.48 -15.31
CA LEU A 160 2.38 -1.11 -15.61
C LEU A 160 1.00 -1.20 -16.28
N GLU A 161 -0.05 -1.25 -15.50
CA GLU A 161 -1.41 -1.46 -16.01
C GLU A 161 -2.33 -0.37 -15.47
N ALA A 162 -3.26 0.10 -16.31
CA ALA A 162 -4.25 1.10 -15.91
C ALA A 162 -5.10 0.66 -14.72
N ARG A 163 -5.33 -0.62 -14.53
CA ARG A 163 -6.04 -1.18 -13.37
C ARG A 163 -5.25 -1.09 -12.07
N ASP A 164 -3.94 -0.86 -12.12
CA ASP A 164 -3.08 -0.69 -10.96
C ASP A 164 -2.99 0.80 -10.52
N ILE A 165 -3.76 1.69 -11.15
CA ILE A 165 -3.82 3.10 -10.77
C ILE A 165 -4.59 3.22 -9.46
N LEU A 166 -3.87 3.64 -8.42
CA LEU A 166 -4.43 4.03 -7.14
C LEU A 166 -4.34 5.54 -7.01
N ILE A 167 -5.40 6.15 -6.56
CA ILE A 167 -5.42 7.59 -6.26
C ILE A 167 -5.35 7.74 -4.75
N GLY A 168 -4.29 8.38 -4.29
CA GLY A 168 -4.07 8.69 -2.89
C GLY A 168 -4.22 10.19 -2.62
N VAL A 169 -4.74 10.52 -1.46
CA VAL A 169 -4.78 11.89 -0.94
C VAL A 169 -4.19 11.90 0.45
N LEU A 170 -3.19 12.75 0.67
CA LEU A 170 -2.50 12.92 1.94
C LEU A 170 -2.70 14.34 2.44
N PHE A 171 -2.99 14.50 3.71
CA PHE A 171 -3.08 15.78 4.40
C PHE A 171 -1.96 15.89 5.43
N ASN A 172 -1.11 16.88 5.29
CA ASN A 172 -0.08 17.19 6.29
C ASN A 172 -0.74 17.95 7.45
N LEU A 173 -0.48 17.46 8.67
CA LEU A 173 -0.99 18.01 9.93
C LEU A 173 0.06 18.88 10.60
#